data_09b406986d7779a955563dc2e778b492
#
_entry.id   09b406986d7779a955563dc2e778b492
#
_cell.length_a   1.000
_cell.length_b   1.000
_cell.length_c   1.000
_cell.angle_alpha   90.00
_cell.angle_beta   90.00
_cell.angle_gamma   90.00
#
_symmetry.space_group_name_H-M   'P 1'
#
loop_
_entity.id
_entity.type
_entity.pdbx_description
1 polymer ?
#
loop_
_entity_poly.entity_id
_entity_poly.type
_entity_poly.pdbx_seq_one_letter_code
_entity_poly.pdbx_strand_id
1 'polypeptide(L)'
;MHVHTIDCDYMDAPGVAAAYLLVDGDEAAFVETCTSRSVPRLLAALESAGLTPEQVRYVVITHIHLDHAGGAGALMAVCPHATLLAHPKAAPHAVDPTRIVAGASEVYGADRFEELYGTITPVPAARVRALDDGDEVPFGSGVLRFVHTRGHANHHFVVVAPQADAVFTGDAFGIVYPALQDAGLFAFPSTSPTDFDPAAAHAAVDAILATGMGRAFPTHFGEQRDLTGMATQLHELLDAHAAILEQADADGLEGEALDAFCQARVRSAFDSKVQAAGLEHHPDLGLLDLDVDLNAQGVAFALAKRRYKRSKARG
;
A
#
# COMPACT_ATOMS: atom_id res chain seq x y z
N MET A 1 -17.44 2.45 -16.49
CA MET A 1 -16.13 2.82 -15.90
C MET A 1 -15.08 1.81 -16.35
N HIS A 2 -13.93 2.29 -16.82
CA HIS A 2 -12.78 1.48 -17.20
C HIS A 2 -11.66 1.70 -16.19
N VAL A 3 -10.87 0.65 -15.92
CA VAL A 3 -9.69 0.69 -15.05
C VAL A 3 -8.47 0.33 -15.89
N HIS A 4 -7.46 1.19 -15.88
CA HIS A 4 -6.16 0.94 -16.51
C HIS A 4 -5.10 0.78 -15.43
N THR A 5 -4.41 -0.36 -15.42
CA THR A 5 -3.23 -0.57 -14.58
C THR A 5 -2.02 0.09 -15.22
N ILE A 6 -1.31 0.89 -14.45
CA ILE A 6 -0.10 1.61 -14.89
C ILE A 6 1.06 1.08 -14.07
N ASP A 7 1.99 0.40 -14.71
CA ASP A 7 3.26 0.03 -14.07
C ASP A 7 4.08 1.29 -13.81
N CYS A 8 4.36 1.57 -12.56
CA CYS A 8 5.08 2.76 -12.13
C CYS A 8 6.60 2.66 -12.33
N ASP A 9 7.12 1.47 -12.69
CA ASP A 9 8.57 1.21 -12.82
C ASP A 9 9.32 1.63 -11.54
N TYR A 10 8.72 1.32 -10.40
CA TYR A 10 9.27 1.70 -9.10
C TYR A 10 10.59 0.98 -8.86
N MET A 11 11.61 1.71 -8.42
CA MET A 11 12.98 1.20 -8.24
C MET A 11 13.63 0.71 -9.55
N ASP A 12 13.22 1.25 -10.70
CA ASP A 12 13.64 0.78 -12.04
C ASP A 12 13.32 -0.72 -12.25
N ALA A 13 12.26 -1.20 -11.61
CA ALA A 13 11.83 -2.58 -11.66
C ALA A 13 10.35 -2.69 -12.09
N PRO A 14 10.06 -3.28 -13.25
CA PRO A 14 8.69 -3.50 -13.69
C PRO A 14 7.98 -4.53 -12.80
N GLY A 15 6.67 -4.33 -12.59
CA GLY A 15 5.84 -5.27 -11.83
C GLY A 15 5.99 -5.15 -10.31
N VAL A 16 6.60 -4.09 -9.78
CA VAL A 16 6.77 -3.88 -8.33
C VAL A 16 5.67 -2.99 -7.76
N ALA A 17 5.36 -1.86 -8.40
CA ALA A 17 4.27 -0.99 -7.97
C ALA A 17 3.45 -0.47 -9.15
N ALA A 18 2.14 -0.41 -8.97
CA ALA A 18 1.16 0.07 -9.91
C ALA A 18 0.36 1.26 -9.37
N ALA A 19 -0.02 2.16 -10.26
CA ALA A 19 -1.10 3.11 -10.07
C ALA A 19 -2.24 2.76 -11.02
N TYR A 20 -3.41 3.34 -10.78
CA TYR A 20 -4.61 3.01 -11.55
C TYR A 20 -5.25 4.27 -12.10
N LEU A 21 -5.58 4.26 -13.39
CA LEU A 21 -6.37 5.30 -14.03
C LEU A 21 -7.80 4.77 -14.21
N LEU A 22 -8.76 5.44 -13.56
CA LEU A 22 -10.19 5.21 -13.74
C LEU A 22 -10.71 6.21 -14.76
N VAL A 23 -11.46 5.72 -15.73
CA VAL A 23 -12.10 6.52 -16.77
C VAL A 23 -13.60 6.22 -16.83
N ASP A 24 -14.42 7.25 -16.70
CA ASP A 24 -15.89 7.12 -16.88
C ASP A 24 -16.43 8.34 -17.62
N GLY A 25 -16.78 8.14 -18.89
CA GLY A 25 -17.12 9.22 -19.80
C GLY A 25 -15.89 10.09 -20.09
N ASP A 26 -15.99 11.37 -19.79
CA ASP A 26 -14.95 12.39 -19.94
C ASP A 26 -14.28 12.77 -18.60
N GLU A 27 -14.55 12.03 -17.54
CA GLU A 27 -13.90 12.20 -16.24
C GLU A 27 -12.82 11.14 -16.01
N ALA A 28 -11.69 11.55 -15.43
CA ALA A 28 -10.61 10.69 -15.00
C ALA A 28 -10.34 10.81 -13.50
N ALA A 29 -9.89 9.72 -12.88
CA ALA A 29 -9.33 9.72 -11.54
C ALA A 29 -8.11 8.80 -11.49
N PHE A 30 -7.08 9.21 -10.76
CA PHE A 30 -5.97 8.34 -10.41
C PHE A 30 -6.14 7.78 -9.00
N VAL A 31 -5.89 6.49 -8.84
CA VAL A 31 -5.70 5.86 -7.53
C VAL A 31 -4.25 5.41 -7.45
N GLU A 32 -3.55 5.90 -6.46
CA GLU A 32 -2.11 5.92 -6.26
C GLU A 32 -1.35 6.81 -7.26
N THR A 33 -0.18 7.22 -6.83
CA THR A 33 0.69 8.10 -7.64
C THR A 33 2.13 7.60 -7.72
N CYS A 34 2.43 6.56 -6.93
CA CYS A 34 3.76 6.07 -6.70
C CYS A 34 4.71 7.22 -6.31
N THR A 35 5.78 7.45 -7.04
CA THR A 35 6.76 8.52 -6.77
C THR A 35 6.64 9.66 -7.78
N SER A 36 7.35 10.78 -7.55
CA SER A 36 7.39 11.88 -8.53
C SER A 36 7.98 11.45 -9.87
N ARG A 37 8.81 10.41 -9.89
CA ARG A 37 9.41 9.83 -11.10
C ARG A 37 8.39 9.08 -11.97
N SER A 38 7.32 8.58 -11.37
CA SER A 38 6.26 7.83 -12.07
C SER A 38 5.23 8.74 -12.76
N VAL A 39 5.17 10.04 -12.41
CA VAL A 39 4.18 10.98 -12.96
C VAL A 39 4.15 11.02 -14.48
N PRO A 40 5.27 11.01 -15.23
CA PRO A 40 5.23 10.96 -16.68
C PRO A 40 4.49 9.73 -17.24
N ARG A 41 4.58 8.56 -16.58
CA ARG A 41 3.85 7.33 -16.98
C ARG A 41 2.36 7.47 -16.74
N LEU A 42 1.95 8.11 -15.63
CA LEU A 42 0.56 8.39 -15.34
C LEU A 42 -0.05 9.30 -16.40
N LEU A 43 0.66 10.36 -16.80
CA LEU A 43 0.21 11.28 -17.84
C LEU A 43 0.16 10.61 -19.23
N ALA A 44 1.12 9.76 -19.55
CA ALA A 44 1.09 8.99 -20.80
C ALA A 44 -0.10 8.02 -20.87
N ALA A 45 -0.47 7.40 -19.73
CA ALA A 45 -1.67 6.56 -19.65
C ALA A 45 -2.97 7.37 -19.85
N LEU A 46 -3.03 8.58 -19.26
CA LEU A 46 -4.15 9.51 -19.44
C LEU A 46 -4.30 9.92 -20.92
N GLU A 47 -3.21 10.33 -21.56
CA GLU A 47 -3.18 10.67 -22.98
C GLU A 47 -3.59 9.48 -23.85
N SER A 48 -3.11 8.28 -23.54
CA SER A 48 -3.46 7.04 -24.25
C SER A 48 -4.95 6.70 -24.13
N ALA A 49 -5.59 7.12 -23.03
CA ALA A 49 -7.05 7.02 -22.84
C ALA A 49 -7.82 8.14 -23.57
N GLY A 50 -7.15 9.04 -24.27
CA GLY A 50 -7.75 10.15 -25.01
C GLY A 50 -8.20 11.32 -24.12
N LEU A 51 -7.66 11.43 -22.90
CA LEU A 51 -8.02 12.44 -21.92
C LEU A 51 -6.86 13.39 -21.65
N THR A 52 -7.19 14.55 -21.09
CA THR A 52 -6.24 15.61 -20.73
C THR A 52 -6.18 15.82 -19.21
N PRO A 53 -5.13 16.46 -18.68
CA PRO A 53 -5.02 16.76 -17.25
C PRO A 53 -6.18 17.58 -16.67
N GLU A 54 -6.88 18.38 -17.49
CA GLU A 54 -8.06 19.17 -17.09
C GLU A 54 -9.28 18.29 -16.78
N GLN A 55 -9.30 17.05 -17.31
CA GLN A 55 -10.39 16.09 -17.09
C GLN A 55 -10.16 15.21 -15.86
N VAL A 56 -9.00 15.33 -15.22
CA VAL A 56 -8.71 14.61 -13.95
C VAL A 56 -9.47 15.30 -12.83
N ARG A 57 -10.47 14.59 -12.30
CA ARG A 57 -11.33 15.05 -11.20
C ARG A 57 -10.75 14.78 -9.85
N TYR A 58 -10.15 13.59 -9.69
CA TYR A 58 -9.57 13.14 -8.42
C TYR A 58 -8.18 12.52 -8.61
N VAL A 59 -7.33 12.78 -7.63
CA VAL A 59 -6.15 11.99 -7.32
C VAL A 59 -6.40 11.39 -5.95
N VAL A 60 -6.29 10.07 -5.81
CA VAL A 60 -6.56 9.36 -4.56
C VAL A 60 -5.28 8.70 -4.10
N ILE A 61 -4.93 8.87 -2.83
CA ILE A 61 -3.86 8.11 -2.19
C ILE A 61 -4.47 7.23 -1.10
N THR A 62 -4.23 5.91 -1.16
CA THR A 62 -4.77 4.98 -0.15
C THR A 62 -4.19 5.25 1.22
N HIS A 63 -2.93 5.64 1.27
CA HIS A 63 -2.20 6.06 2.47
C HIS A 63 -0.99 6.94 2.12
N ILE A 64 -0.20 7.36 3.12
CA ILE A 64 0.84 8.39 2.91
C ILE A 64 2.26 7.84 2.74
N HIS A 65 2.47 6.53 2.61
CA HIS A 65 3.79 6.01 2.27
C HIS A 65 4.22 6.52 0.89
N LEU A 66 5.53 6.74 0.72
CA LEU A 66 6.02 7.53 -0.41
C LEU A 66 6.00 6.80 -1.75
N ASP A 67 5.97 5.48 -1.74
CA ASP A 67 5.75 4.62 -2.90
C ASP A 67 4.27 4.58 -3.36
N HIS A 68 3.36 5.21 -2.60
CA HIS A 68 1.96 5.44 -2.94
C HIS A 68 1.67 6.92 -3.22
N ALA A 69 2.13 7.81 -2.35
CA ALA A 69 1.76 9.21 -2.33
C ALA A 69 2.86 10.17 -2.82
N GLY A 70 4.08 9.69 -3.07
CA GLY A 70 5.24 10.52 -3.38
C GLY A 70 5.07 11.37 -4.65
N GLY A 71 4.30 10.88 -5.63
CA GLY A 71 3.98 11.60 -6.86
C GLY A 71 2.80 12.57 -6.76
N ALA A 72 2.03 12.54 -5.65
CA ALA A 72 0.75 13.25 -5.55
C ALA A 72 0.88 14.76 -5.82
N GLY A 73 1.83 15.45 -5.20
CA GLY A 73 2.01 16.87 -5.41
C GLY A 73 2.42 17.24 -6.83
N ALA A 74 3.30 16.44 -7.44
CA ALA A 74 3.73 16.65 -8.82
C ALA A 74 2.58 16.40 -9.81
N LEU A 75 1.78 15.36 -9.62
CA LEU A 75 0.60 15.07 -10.43
C LEU A 75 -0.47 16.16 -10.27
N MET A 76 -0.73 16.58 -9.02
CA MET A 76 -1.68 17.66 -8.73
C MET A 76 -1.27 19.02 -9.34
N ALA A 77 0.02 19.28 -9.51
CA ALA A 77 0.50 20.49 -10.14
C ALA A 77 0.13 20.58 -11.64
N VAL A 78 0.06 19.45 -12.32
CA VAL A 78 -0.29 19.36 -13.76
C VAL A 78 -1.77 19.08 -14.00
N CYS A 79 -2.54 18.63 -13.00
CA CYS A 79 -3.98 18.40 -13.09
C CYS A 79 -4.73 19.54 -12.38
N PRO A 80 -5.04 20.67 -13.06
CA PRO A 80 -5.46 21.91 -12.41
C PRO A 80 -6.81 21.83 -11.68
N HIS A 81 -7.68 20.93 -12.12
CA HIS A 81 -9.05 20.77 -11.58
C HIS A 81 -9.19 19.62 -10.59
N ALA A 82 -8.13 18.80 -10.42
CA ALA A 82 -8.16 17.66 -9.53
C ALA A 82 -8.25 18.07 -8.05
N THR A 83 -8.95 17.25 -7.27
CA THR A 83 -8.93 17.28 -5.81
C THR A 83 -8.19 16.04 -5.32
N LEU A 84 -7.22 16.20 -4.42
CA LEU A 84 -6.59 15.08 -3.73
C LEU A 84 -7.54 14.53 -2.66
N LEU A 85 -7.84 13.25 -2.74
CA LEU A 85 -8.64 12.52 -1.74
C LEU A 85 -7.68 11.68 -0.87
N ALA A 86 -7.76 11.86 0.43
CA ALA A 86 -6.85 11.20 1.36
C ALA A 86 -7.55 10.85 2.68
N HIS A 87 -7.03 9.84 3.39
CA HIS A 87 -7.44 9.56 4.76
C HIS A 87 -7.19 10.79 5.67
N PRO A 88 -8.03 11.09 6.69
CA PRO A 88 -7.87 12.27 7.53
C PRO A 88 -6.50 12.41 8.20
N LYS A 89 -5.86 11.29 8.53
CA LYS A 89 -4.49 11.29 9.07
C LYS A 89 -3.40 11.43 8.02
N ALA A 90 -3.68 11.11 6.74
CA ALA A 90 -2.74 11.27 5.64
C ALA A 90 -2.77 12.69 5.07
N ALA A 91 -3.94 13.31 5.00
CA ALA A 91 -4.16 14.62 4.40
C ALA A 91 -3.20 15.73 4.90
N PRO A 92 -2.92 15.88 6.21
CA PRO A 92 -1.95 16.86 6.69
C PRO A 92 -0.53 16.66 6.14
N HIS A 93 -0.12 15.42 5.92
CA HIS A 93 1.19 15.08 5.39
C HIS A 93 1.30 15.30 3.87
N ALA A 94 0.19 15.22 3.14
CA ALA A 94 0.16 15.61 1.74
C ALA A 94 0.28 17.15 1.58
N VAL A 95 -0.27 17.91 2.54
CA VAL A 95 -0.14 19.39 2.57
C VAL A 95 1.24 19.83 3.04
N ASP A 96 1.79 19.18 4.06
CA ASP A 96 3.14 19.43 4.56
C ASP A 96 3.89 18.08 4.70
N PRO A 97 4.67 17.69 3.69
CA PRO A 97 5.40 16.43 3.69
C PRO A 97 6.69 16.45 4.51
N THR A 98 7.05 17.55 5.17
CA THR A 98 8.35 17.74 5.86
C THR A 98 8.68 16.58 6.80
N ARG A 99 7.71 16.11 7.59
CA ARG A 99 7.93 15.02 8.56
C ARG A 99 8.15 13.67 7.92
N ILE A 100 7.38 13.34 6.88
CA ILE A 100 7.54 12.05 6.19
C ILE A 100 8.84 12.02 5.37
N VAL A 101 9.21 13.14 4.75
CA VAL A 101 10.49 13.28 4.04
C VAL A 101 11.65 13.14 5.01
N ALA A 102 11.62 13.83 6.16
CA ALA A 102 12.66 13.73 7.18
C ALA A 102 12.81 12.27 7.70
N GLY A 103 11.69 11.62 8.05
CA GLY A 103 11.71 10.25 8.53
C GLY A 103 12.22 9.24 7.50
N ALA A 104 11.79 9.32 6.25
CA ALA A 104 12.29 8.44 5.20
C ALA A 104 13.76 8.73 4.86
N SER A 105 14.19 10.00 4.85
CA SER A 105 15.59 10.36 4.61
C SER A 105 16.52 9.89 5.74
N GLU A 106 16.03 9.81 6.97
CA GLU A 106 16.77 9.22 8.10
C GLU A 106 17.00 7.71 7.90
N VAL A 107 16.01 7.01 7.35
CA VAL A 107 16.08 5.56 7.11
C VAL A 107 16.98 5.23 5.91
N TYR A 108 16.77 5.91 4.77
CA TYR A 108 17.44 5.55 3.51
C TYR A 108 18.72 6.36 3.23
N GLY A 109 18.93 7.49 3.91
CA GLY A 109 19.93 8.47 3.55
C GLY A 109 19.45 9.37 2.39
N ALA A 110 20.00 10.60 2.30
CA ALA A 110 19.52 11.62 1.36
C ALA A 110 19.64 11.19 -0.11
N ASP A 111 20.77 10.62 -0.50
CA ASP A 111 21.03 10.22 -1.89
C ASP A 111 20.07 9.10 -2.34
N ARG A 112 19.91 8.07 -1.51
CA ARG A 112 19.00 6.97 -1.82
C ARG A 112 17.55 7.39 -1.77
N PHE A 113 17.18 8.32 -0.88
CA PHE A 113 15.84 8.91 -0.85
C PHE A 113 15.52 9.61 -2.18
N GLU A 114 16.44 10.45 -2.69
CA GLU A 114 16.24 11.15 -3.97
C GLU A 114 16.16 10.16 -5.15
N GLU A 115 16.96 9.10 -5.14
CA GLU A 115 16.87 8.02 -6.15
C GLU A 115 15.52 7.31 -6.12
N LEU A 116 14.99 6.98 -4.96
CA LEU A 116 13.75 6.23 -4.82
C LEU A 116 12.51 7.09 -5.12
N TYR A 117 12.45 8.29 -4.54
CA TYR A 117 11.21 9.06 -4.48
C TYR A 117 11.24 10.35 -5.31
N GLY A 118 12.42 10.85 -5.62
CA GLY A 118 12.59 12.19 -6.23
C GLY A 118 12.12 13.28 -5.30
N THR A 119 11.68 14.39 -5.87
CA THR A 119 11.20 15.54 -5.10
C THR A 119 9.76 15.35 -4.65
N ILE A 120 9.52 15.41 -3.35
CA ILE A 120 8.17 15.39 -2.77
C ILE A 120 7.59 16.80 -2.74
N THR A 121 6.58 17.05 -3.56
CA THR A 121 5.94 18.37 -3.70
C THR A 121 4.70 18.45 -2.80
N PRO A 122 4.55 19.50 -1.97
CA PRO A 122 3.34 19.74 -1.19
C PRO A 122 2.10 19.95 -2.07
N VAL A 123 0.94 19.47 -1.60
CA VAL A 123 -0.35 19.75 -2.24
C VAL A 123 -1.01 20.95 -1.56
N PRO A 124 -1.49 21.96 -2.30
CA PRO A 124 -2.21 23.09 -1.70
C PRO A 124 -3.40 22.62 -0.86
N ALA A 125 -3.49 23.07 0.40
CA ALA A 125 -4.52 22.63 1.35
C ALA A 125 -5.96 22.77 0.81
N ALA A 126 -6.23 23.81 0.02
CA ALA A 126 -7.54 24.05 -0.61
C ALA A 126 -7.92 22.98 -1.65
N ARG A 127 -6.99 22.14 -2.06
CA ARG A 127 -7.17 21.06 -3.04
C ARG A 127 -7.10 19.66 -2.41
N VAL A 128 -7.04 19.58 -1.07
CA VAL A 128 -7.05 18.32 -0.34
C VAL A 128 -8.37 18.15 0.38
N ARG A 129 -9.02 17.01 0.17
CA ARG A 129 -10.24 16.60 0.88
C ARG A 129 -9.94 15.35 1.70
N ALA A 130 -10.05 15.47 3.01
CA ALA A 130 -10.04 14.33 3.91
C ALA A 130 -11.38 13.59 3.85
N LEU A 131 -11.34 12.26 3.87
CA LEU A 131 -12.53 11.40 3.77
C LEU A 131 -12.58 10.45 4.96
N ASP A 132 -13.71 10.47 5.66
CA ASP A 132 -13.99 9.57 6.76
C ASP A 132 -14.46 8.20 6.26
N ASP A 133 -14.53 7.24 7.20
CA ASP A 133 -14.98 5.88 6.90
C ASP A 133 -16.43 5.87 6.39
N GLY A 134 -16.66 5.23 5.25
CA GLY A 134 -17.96 5.16 4.59
C GLY A 134 -18.29 6.37 3.71
N ASP A 135 -17.44 7.40 3.63
CA ASP A 135 -17.67 8.53 2.75
C ASP A 135 -17.74 8.09 1.28
N GLU A 136 -18.56 8.82 0.52
CA GLU A 136 -18.70 8.66 -0.92
C GLU A 136 -18.44 9.97 -1.66
N VAL A 137 -17.85 9.88 -2.85
CA VAL A 137 -17.73 11.00 -3.78
C VAL A 137 -18.30 10.61 -5.14
N PRO A 138 -19.04 11.51 -5.82
CA PRO A 138 -19.53 11.26 -7.17
C PRO A 138 -18.36 11.19 -8.15
N PHE A 139 -18.36 10.18 -9.03
CA PHE A 139 -17.39 10.05 -10.10
C PHE A 139 -18.03 9.36 -11.32
N GLY A 140 -17.99 10.04 -12.47
CA GLY A 140 -18.62 9.59 -13.68
C GLY A 140 -20.11 9.30 -13.49
N SER A 141 -20.55 8.11 -13.85
CA SER A 141 -21.94 7.64 -13.72
C SER A 141 -22.32 7.13 -12.33
N GLY A 142 -21.39 7.17 -11.34
CA GLY A 142 -21.62 6.61 -10.01
C GLY A 142 -20.84 7.26 -8.90
N VAL A 143 -20.29 6.44 -8.00
CA VAL A 143 -19.57 6.91 -6.81
C VAL A 143 -18.29 6.11 -6.59
N LEU A 144 -17.33 6.75 -5.93
CA LEU A 144 -16.23 6.09 -5.24
C LEU A 144 -16.54 6.12 -3.74
N ARG A 145 -16.51 4.94 -3.08
CA ARG A 145 -16.73 4.81 -1.64
C ARG A 145 -15.42 4.46 -0.95
N PHE A 146 -15.19 5.02 0.22
CA PHE A 146 -13.96 4.89 1.01
C PHE A 146 -14.23 4.07 2.27
N VAL A 147 -13.42 3.05 2.50
CA VAL A 147 -13.52 2.19 3.68
C VAL A 147 -12.18 2.21 4.39
N HIS A 148 -12.17 2.64 5.65
CA HIS A 148 -10.93 2.69 6.44
C HIS A 148 -10.46 1.28 6.77
N THR A 149 -9.20 0.99 6.46
CA THR A 149 -8.55 -0.30 6.69
C THR A 149 -7.26 -0.08 7.45
N ARG A 150 -7.24 -0.49 8.71
CA ARG A 150 -6.06 -0.42 9.56
C ARG A 150 -5.31 -1.74 9.52
N GLY A 151 -4.10 -1.77 10.05
CA GLY A 151 -3.30 -2.99 10.19
C GLY A 151 -1.95 -2.85 9.51
N HIS A 152 -1.91 -2.42 8.24
CA HIS A 152 -0.69 -1.95 7.58
C HIS A 152 -0.33 -0.54 8.08
N ALA A 153 -1.24 0.41 7.94
CA ALA A 153 -1.07 1.79 8.40
C ALA A 153 -2.34 2.36 9.06
N ASN A 154 -2.17 3.28 10.04
CA ASN A 154 -3.29 3.94 10.72
C ASN A 154 -3.97 5.04 9.89
N HIS A 155 -3.42 5.35 8.73
CA HIS A 155 -3.86 6.38 7.79
C HIS A 155 -4.23 5.78 6.43
N HIS A 156 -4.75 4.54 6.45
CA HIS A 156 -5.07 3.77 5.26
C HIS A 156 -6.58 3.63 5.07
N PHE A 157 -7.03 3.72 3.81
CA PHE A 157 -8.34 3.32 3.34
C PHE A 157 -8.24 2.55 2.01
N VAL A 158 -9.28 1.81 1.68
CA VAL A 158 -9.48 1.25 0.34
C VAL A 158 -10.54 2.03 -0.41
N VAL A 159 -10.47 2.00 -1.74
CA VAL A 159 -11.41 2.70 -2.62
C VAL A 159 -12.27 1.67 -3.34
N VAL A 160 -13.58 1.70 -3.10
CA VAL A 160 -14.55 0.83 -3.74
C VAL A 160 -15.19 1.58 -4.90
N ALA A 161 -15.13 1.00 -6.10
CA ALA A 161 -15.73 1.51 -7.33
C ALA A 161 -16.77 0.50 -7.87
N PRO A 162 -18.03 0.52 -7.39
CA PRO A 162 -19.05 -0.50 -7.73
C PRO A 162 -19.30 -0.60 -9.23
N GLN A 163 -19.25 0.51 -9.98
CA GLN A 163 -19.48 0.53 -11.42
C GLN A 163 -18.38 -0.17 -12.22
N ALA A 164 -17.22 -0.35 -11.61
CA ALA A 164 -16.11 -1.12 -12.17
C ALA A 164 -16.04 -2.54 -11.61
N ASP A 165 -16.90 -2.90 -10.65
CA ASP A 165 -16.77 -4.14 -9.86
C ASP A 165 -15.35 -4.28 -9.30
N ALA A 166 -14.84 -3.21 -8.66
CA ALA A 166 -13.44 -3.07 -8.30
C ALA A 166 -13.26 -2.48 -6.89
N VAL A 167 -12.24 -2.97 -6.17
CA VAL A 167 -11.70 -2.37 -4.96
C VAL A 167 -10.19 -2.14 -5.11
N PHE A 168 -9.74 -0.92 -4.89
CA PHE A 168 -8.32 -0.53 -4.88
C PHE A 168 -7.83 -0.59 -3.45
N THR A 169 -6.88 -1.47 -3.20
CA THR A 169 -6.63 -1.96 -1.83
C THR A 169 -5.38 -1.39 -1.19
N GLY A 170 -4.58 -0.60 -1.93
CA GLY A 170 -3.26 -0.22 -1.41
C GLY A 170 -2.51 -1.46 -0.92
N ASP A 171 -2.00 -1.41 0.29
CA ASP A 171 -1.26 -2.49 0.93
C ASP A 171 -2.12 -3.38 1.86
N ALA A 172 -3.38 -2.99 2.10
CA ALA A 172 -4.23 -3.72 3.04
C ALA A 172 -4.64 -5.12 2.55
N PHE A 173 -4.49 -5.42 1.25
CA PHE A 173 -4.77 -6.72 0.66
C PHE A 173 -3.51 -7.37 0.06
N GLY A 174 -2.36 -7.03 0.61
CA GLY A 174 -1.08 -7.69 0.33
C GLY A 174 -0.43 -7.32 -0.99
N ILE A 175 0.61 -8.08 -1.29
CA ILE A 175 1.53 -7.93 -2.42
C ILE A 175 1.44 -9.18 -3.29
N VAL A 176 1.42 -8.99 -4.62
CA VAL A 176 1.25 -10.06 -5.63
C VAL A 176 2.14 -9.78 -6.83
N TYR A 177 3.45 -9.90 -6.68
CA TYR A 177 4.38 -9.64 -7.77
C TYR A 177 4.12 -10.54 -8.98
N PRO A 178 3.90 -10.00 -10.19
CA PRO A 178 3.64 -10.80 -11.39
C PRO A 178 4.71 -11.84 -11.67
N ALA A 179 5.98 -11.50 -11.42
CA ALA A 179 7.11 -12.40 -11.61
C ALA A 179 7.01 -13.70 -10.79
N LEU A 180 6.29 -13.72 -9.67
CA LEU A 180 6.19 -14.89 -8.79
C LEU A 180 4.86 -15.65 -8.96
N GLN A 181 4.11 -15.42 -10.06
CA GLN A 181 2.80 -16.07 -10.29
C GLN A 181 2.87 -17.28 -11.23
N ASP A 182 4.02 -17.71 -11.67
CA ASP A 182 4.20 -18.79 -12.66
C ASP A 182 3.65 -20.16 -12.18
N ALA A 183 3.71 -20.40 -10.88
CA ALA A 183 3.20 -21.64 -10.25
C ALA A 183 1.76 -21.51 -9.71
N GLY A 184 1.13 -20.36 -9.90
CA GLY A 184 -0.19 -20.04 -9.37
C GLY A 184 -0.16 -18.84 -8.42
N LEU A 185 -1.25 -18.59 -7.71
CA LEU A 185 -1.36 -17.44 -6.82
C LEU A 185 -0.32 -17.51 -5.68
N PHE A 186 0.51 -16.48 -5.60
CA PHE A 186 1.46 -16.24 -4.51
C PHE A 186 1.26 -14.81 -4.00
N ALA A 187 0.60 -14.67 -2.85
CA ALA A 187 0.30 -13.40 -2.21
C ALA A 187 0.81 -13.39 -0.76
N PHE A 188 1.27 -12.24 -0.27
CA PHE A 188 1.78 -12.08 1.09
C PHE A 188 1.46 -10.68 1.65
N PRO A 189 1.35 -10.52 2.99
CA PRO A 189 0.99 -9.23 3.58
C PRO A 189 2.18 -8.27 3.61
N SER A 190 1.88 -6.96 3.53
CA SER A 190 2.79 -5.87 3.86
C SER A 190 2.59 -5.50 5.33
N THR A 191 3.54 -5.87 6.19
CA THR A 191 3.50 -5.59 7.65
C THR A 191 4.60 -4.63 8.08
N SER A 192 4.89 -3.65 7.21
CA SER A 192 5.97 -2.68 7.42
C SER A 192 5.83 -1.88 8.73
N PRO A 193 6.94 -1.40 9.34
CA PRO A 193 6.85 -0.48 10.46
C PRO A 193 6.23 0.86 9.98
N THR A 194 5.50 1.63 10.78
CA THR A 194 5.48 1.69 12.27
C THR A 194 4.11 1.34 12.85
N ASP A 195 3.16 0.92 12.02
CA ASP A 195 1.75 0.85 12.40
C ASP A 195 1.17 -0.57 12.38
N PHE A 196 1.98 -1.57 12.05
CA PHE A 196 1.50 -2.95 11.97
C PHE A 196 0.72 -3.37 13.24
N ASP A 197 -0.46 -3.92 13.01
CA ASP A 197 -1.36 -4.49 14.01
C ASP A 197 -2.01 -5.74 13.43
N PRO A 198 -1.63 -6.95 13.89
CA PRO A 198 -2.12 -8.21 13.31
C PRO A 198 -3.65 -8.32 13.27
N ALA A 199 -4.31 -7.98 14.38
CA ALA A 199 -5.77 -8.11 14.47
C ALA A 199 -6.48 -7.14 13.51
N ALA A 200 -5.96 -5.92 13.38
CA ALA A 200 -6.49 -4.93 12.45
C ALA A 200 -6.20 -5.32 10.98
N ALA A 201 -5.06 -5.96 10.70
CA ALA A 201 -4.73 -6.45 9.36
C ALA A 201 -5.68 -7.58 8.91
N HIS A 202 -5.98 -8.55 9.78
CA HIS A 202 -7.01 -9.55 9.52
C HIS A 202 -8.38 -8.92 9.22
N ALA A 203 -8.79 -7.96 10.06
CA ALA A 203 -10.06 -7.26 9.88
C ALA A 203 -10.10 -6.44 8.57
N ALA A 204 -8.97 -5.91 8.11
CA ALA A 204 -8.88 -5.20 6.84
C ALA A 204 -9.06 -6.15 5.64
N VAL A 205 -8.44 -7.34 5.67
CA VAL A 205 -8.65 -8.38 4.66
C VAL A 205 -10.13 -8.78 4.58
N ASP A 206 -10.77 -9.03 5.74
CA ASP A 206 -12.18 -9.38 5.82
C ASP A 206 -13.10 -8.25 5.31
N ALA A 207 -12.79 -6.99 5.65
CA ALA A 207 -13.55 -5.82 5.19
C ALA A 207 -13.47 -5.67 3.66
N ILE A 208 -12.31 -5.96 3.05
CA ILE A 208 -12.14 -5.93 1.59
C ILE A 208 -13.02 -7.00 0.93
N LEU A 209 -13.00 -8.24 1.43
CA LEU A 209 -13.91 -9.30 0.95
C LEU A 209 -15.38 -8.92 1.12
N ALA A 210 -15.73 -8.30 2.25
CA ALA A 210 -17.09 -7.86 2.55
C ALA A 210 -17.60 -6.73 1.62
N THR A 211 -16.71 -6.06 0.84
CA THR A 211 -17.15 -5.11 -0.19
C THR A 211 -17.96 -5.78 -1.29
N GLY A 212 -17.78 -7.10 -1.49
CA GLY A 212 -18.46 -7.90 -2.51
C GLY A 212 -17.99 -7.63 -3.94
N MET A 213 -16.86 -6.90 -4.13
CA MET A 213 -16.30 -6.64 -5.46
C MET A 213 -15.64 -7.90 -6.02
N GLY A 214 -15.79 -8.12 -7.33
CA GLY A 214 -15.20 -9.26 -8.03
C GLY A 214 -13.71 -9.09 -8.37
N ARG A 215 -13.18 -7.86 -8.23
CA ARG A 215 -11.76 -7.55 -8.54
C ARG A 215 -11.12 -6.69 -7.47
N ALA A 216 -9.90 -7.05 -7.08
CA ALA A 216 -9.04 -6.22 -6.24
C ALA A 216 -7.84 -5.71 -7.04
N PHE A 217 -7.39 -4.51 -6.68
CA PHE A 217 -6.28 -3.82 -7.31
C PHE A 217 -5.29 -3.38 -6.22
N PRO A 218 -4.41 -4.28 -5.74
CA PRO A 218 -3.33 -3.92 -4.81
C PRO A 218 -2.28 -3.08 -5.53
N THR A 219 -1.66 -2.14 -4.81
CA THR A 219 -0.57 -1.32 -5.38
C THR A 219 0.61 -2.18 -5.80
N HIS A 220 0.85 -3.30 -5.11
CA HIS A 220 1.90 -4.28 -5.39
C HIS A 220 1.32 -5.68 -5.75
N PHE A 221 0.64 -6.04 -6.87
CA PHE A 221 0.52 -5.45 -8.15
C PHE A 221 -0.77 -5.90 -8.86
N GLY A 222 -1.42 -4.95 -9.57
CA GLY A 222 -2.34 -5.22 -10.68
C GLY A 222 -3.70 -5.84 -10.32
N GLU A 223 -4.48 -6.19 -11.35
CA GLU A 223 -5.81 -6.78 -11.18
C GLU A 223 -5.74 -8.20 -10.64
N GLN A 224 -6.46 -8.46 -9.56
CA GLN A 224 -6.63 -9.77 -8.95
C GLN A 224 -8.10 -10.18 -8.94
N ARG A 225 -8.36 -11.47 -9.19
CA ARG A 225 -9.71 -12.03 -9.26
C ARG A 225 -9.96 -13.18 -8.27
N ASP A 226 -8.92 -13.88 -7.84
CA ASP A 226 -9.03 -14.89 -6.79
C ASP A 226 -8.87 -14.24 -5.41
N LEU A 227 -9.87 -13.43 -5.03
CA LEU A 227 -9.83 -12.70 -3.76
C LEU A 227 -9.89 -13.62 -2.55
N THR A 228 -10.57 -14.77 -2.68
CA THR A 228 -10.66 -15.76 -1.60
C THR A 228 -9.31 -16.46 -1.40
N GLY A 229 -8.66 -16.86 -2.49
CA GLY A 229 -7.32 -17.44 -2.43
C GLY A 229 -6.29 -16.46 -1.85
N MET A 230 -6.33 -15.20 -2.29
CA MET A 230 -5.50 -14.14 -1.69
C MET A 230 -5.72 -14.02 -0.19
N ALA A 231 -6.98 -13.83 0.24
CA ALA A 231 -7.32 -13.68 1.65
C ALA A 231 -6.82 -14.85 2.49
N THR A 232 -6.98 -16.09 2.00
CA THR A 232 -6.47 -17.28 2.67
C THR A 232 -4.96 -17.20 2.89
N GLN A 233 -4.20 -16.87 1.84
CA GLN A 233 -2.74 -16.76 1.93
C GLN A 233 -2.27 -15.60 2.83
N LEU A 234 -3.02 -14.50 2.84
CA LEU A 234 -2.73 -13.35 3.70
C LEU A 234 -2.98 -13.70 5.17
N HIS A 235 -4.12 -14.32 5.48
CA HIS A 235 -4.43 -14.74 6.84
C HIS A 235 -3.39 -15.72 7.40
N GLU A 236 -2.95 -16.71 6.61
CA GLU A 236 -1.91 -17.67 7.00
C GLU A 236 -0.59 -16.98 7.43
N LEU A 237 -0.11 -16.01 6.65
CA LEU A 237 1.11 -15.28 7.01
C LEU A 237 0.89 -14.27 8.13
N LEU A 238 -0.26 -13.62 8.21
CA LEU A 238 -0.61 -12.75 9.34
C LEU A 238 -0.67 -13.53 10.65
N ASP A 239 -1.22 -14.75 10.65
CA ASP A 239 -1.22 -15.67 11.79
C ASP A 239 0.22 -16.06 12.19
N ALA A 240 1.10 -16.34 11.20
CA ALA A 240 2.50 -16.61 11.46
C ALA A 240 3.21 -15.40 12.09
N HIS A 241 2.98 -14.19 11.58
CA HIS A 241 3.54 -12.96 12.14
C HIS A 241 3.02 -12.68 13.57
N ALA A 242 1.73 -12.92 13.82
CA ALA A 242 1.16 -12.82 15.16
C ALA A 242 1.80 -13.82 16.13
N ALA A 243 2.00 -15.07 15.71
CA ALA A 243 2.68 -16.09 16.51
C ALA A 243 4.14 -15.75 16.82
N ILE A 244 4.87 -15.19 15.84
CA ILE A 244 6.25 -14.70 16.04
C ILE A 244 6.28 -13.60 17.11
N LEU A 245 5.34 -12.64 17.05
CA LEU A 245 5.22 -11.55 17.99
C LEU A 245 4.92 -12.08 19.40
N GLU A 246 3.98 -13.03 19.57
CA GLU A 246 3.66 -13.63 20.86
C GLU A 246 4.82 -14.43 21.44
N GLN A 247 5.55 -15.18 20.61
CA GLN A 247 6.73 -15.93 21.06
C GLN A 247 7.84 -14.98 21.54
N ALA A 248 8.13 -13.91 20.75
CA ALA A 248 9.14 -12.92 21.14
C ALA A 248 8.77 -12.20 22.46
N ASP A 249 7.45 -11.96 22.70
CA ASP A 249 6.97 -11.37 23.97
C ASP A 249 7.14 -12.33 25.13
N ALA A 250 6.81 -13.61 24.95
CA ALA A 250 6.96 -14.65 25.97
C ALA A 250 8.43 -14.89 26.38
N ASP A 251 9.33 -14.85 25.38
CA ASP A 251 10.77 -15.01 25.59
C ASP A 251 11.45 -13.74 26.13
N GLY A 252 10.71 -12.63 26.24
CA GLY A 252 11.21 -11.36 26.76
C GLY A 252 12.29 -10.70 25.89
N LEU A 253 12.29 -10.98 24.57
CA LEU A 253 13.32 -10.47 23.65
C LEU A 253 13.18 -8.96 23.45
N GLU A 254 14.33 -8.24 23.42
CA GLU A 254 14.40 -6.80 23.20
C GLU A 254 15.60 -6.41 22.33
N GLY A 255 15.56 -5.21 21.74
CA GLY A 255 16.65 -4.66 20.93
C GLY A 255 17.13 -5.61 19.84
N GLU A 256 18.44 -5.71 19.62
CA GLU A 256 19.05 -6.53 18.58
C GLU A 256 18.62 -8.01 18.62
N ALA A 257 18.38 -8.58 19.82
CA ALA A 257 17.92 -9.96 19.95
C ALA A 257 16.48 -10.14 19.42
N LEU A 258 15.62 -9.15 19.63
CA LEU A 258 14.27 -9.13 19.06
C LEU A 258 14.33 -9.02 17.53
N ASP A 259 15.13 -8.08 17.03
CA ASP A 259 15.24 -7.84 15.58
C ASP A 259 15.77 -9.10 14.87
N ALA A 260 16.84 -9.71 15.38
CA ALA A 260 17.41 -10.95 14.82
C ALA A 260 16.41 -12.13 14.87
N PHE A 261 15.64 -12.25 15.96
CA PHE A 261 14.62 -13.27 16.10
C PHE A 261 13.50 -13.08 15.06
N CYS A 262 12.95 -11.85 14.96
CA CYS A 262 11.88 -11.54 13.99
C CYS A 262 12.38 -11.80 12.57
N GLN A 263 13.60 -11.34 12.23
CA GLN A 263 14.20 -11.55 10.91
C GLN A 263 14.29 -13.03 10.54
N ALA A 264 14.83 -13.85 11.43
CA ALA A 264 14.99 -15.28 11.19
C ALA A 264 13.62 -16.00 11.05
N ARG A 265 12.64 -15.63 11.88
CA ARG A 265 11.33 -16.27 11.89
C ARG A 265 10.45 -15.87 10.71
N VAL A 266 10.44 -14.59 10.36
CA VAL A 266 9.71 -14.09 9.18
C VAL A 266 10.31 -14.70 7.92
N ARG A 267 11.65 -14.72 7.77
CA ARG A 267 12.32 -15.41 6.66
C ARG A 267 11.86 -16.86 6.56
N SER A 268 11.87 -17.61 7.66
CA SER A 268 11.43 -19.00 7.68
C SER A 268 9.96 -19.19 7.27
N ALA A 269 9.08 -18.24 7.64
CA ALA A 269 7.68 -18.29 7.23
C ALA A 269 7.53 -18.05 5.72
N PHE A 270 8.29 -17.10 5.16
CA PHE A 270 8.32 -16.85 3.71
C PHE A 270 8.93 -18.05 2.96
N ASP A 271 10.03 -18.61 3.42
CA ASP A 271 10.67 -19.78 2.80
C ASP A 271 9.70 -20.97 2.76
N SER A 272 8.95 -21.20 3.85
CA SER A 272 7.91 -22.24 3.89
C SER A 272 6.80 -22.01 2.87
N LYS A 273 6.39 -20.75 2.69
CA LYS A 273 5.40 -20.36 1.70
C LYS A 273 5.93 -20.51 0.27
N VAL A 274 7.16 -20.10 0.01
CA VAL A 274 7.87 -20.30 -1.27
C VAL A 274 7.93 -21.78 -1.62
N GLN A 275 8.30 -22.62 -0.66
CA GLN A 275 8.34 -24.07 -0.84
C GLN A 275 6.95 -24.64 -1.14
N ALA A 276 5.93 -24.24 -0.39
CA ALA A 276 4.57 -24.71 -0.61
C ALA A 276 4.01 -24.30 -1.99
N ALA A 277 4.49 -23.19 -2.54
CA ALA A 277 4.15 -22.70 -3.88
C ALA A 277 5.01 -23.33 -5.00
N GLY A 278 6.05 -24.12 -4.67
CA GLY A 278 6.97 -24.72 -5.66
C GLY A 278 7.90 -23.69 -6.33
N LEU A 279 8.21 -22.61 -5.62
CA LEU A 279 9.01 -21.49 -6.14
C LEU A 279 10.48 -21.51 -5.66
N GLU A 280 10.97 -22.58 -5.01
CA GLU A 280 12.28 -22.62 -4.34
C GLU A 280 13.48 -22.31 -5.27
N HIS A 281 13.29 -22.46 -6.56
CA HIS A 281 14.33 -22.23 -7.56
C HIS A 281 13.97 -21.09 -8.53
N HIS A 282 12.95 -20.28 -8.19
CA HIS A 282 12.54 -19.18 -9.05
C HIS A 282 13.62 -18.10 -9.11
N PRO A 283 13.99 -17.59 -10.32
CA PRO A 283 15.09 -16.64 -10.47
C PRO A 283 14.85 -15.30 -9.77
N ASP A 284 13.58 -14.90 -9.60
CA ASP A 284 13.21 -13.60 -9.07
C ASP A 284 12.88 -13.63 -7.56
N LEU A 285 13.25 -14.69 -6.83
CA LEU A 285 13.05 -14.75 -5.37
C LEU A 285 13.71 -13.60 -4.60
N GLY A 286 14.76 -13.01 -5.17
CA GLY A 286 15.40 -11.82 -4.58
C GLY A 286 14.47 -10.62 -4.42
N LEU A 287 13.35 -10.57 -5.14
CA LEU A 287 12.31 -9.55 -4.94
C LEU A 287 11.74 -9.58 -3.51
N LEU A 288 11.70 -10.76 -2.87
CA LEU A 288 11.14 -10.91 -1.52
C LEU A 288 12.09 -10.43 -0.41
N ASP A 289 13.35 -10.15 -0.70
CA ASP A 289 14.32 -9.86 0.36
C ASP A 289 13.97 -8.58 1.13
N LEU A 290 13.61 -7.51 0.42
CA LEU A 290 13.18 -6.27 1.05
C LEU A 290 11.88 -6.46 1.83
N ASP A 291 10.92 -7.21 1.28
CA ASP A 291 9.64 -7.44 1.94
C ASP A 291 9.79 -8.25 3.22
N VAL A 292 10.64 -9.28 3.22
CA VAL A 292 10.95 -10.06 4.42
C VAL A 292 11.57 -9.16 5.49
N ASP A 293 12.50 -8.29 5.11
CA ASP A 293 13.15 -7.36 6.03
C ASP A 293 12.14 -6.36 6.62
N LEU A 294 11.30 -5.76 5.80
CA LEU A 294 10.27 -4.82 6.25
C LEU A 294 9.21 -5.50 7.12
N ASN A 295 8.76 -6.70 6.74
CA ASN A 295 7.79 -7.46 7.53
C ASN A 295 8.38 -7.84 8.92
N ALA A 296 9.65 -8.25 8.97
CA ALA A 296 10.32 -8.55 10.24
C ALA A 296 10.43 -7.33 11.15
N GLN A 297 10.84 -6.19 10.59
CA GLN A 297 10.89 -4.90 11.31
C GLN A 297 9.49 -4.49 11.82
N GLY A 298 8.46 -4.68 11.03
CA GLY A 298 7.08 -4.38 11.43
C GLY A 298 6.61 -5.21 12.62
N VAL A 299 6.92 -6.52 12.64
CA VAL A 299 6.62 -7.41 13.77
C VAL A 299 7.37 -6.97 15.03
N ALA A 300 8.67 -6.67 14.93
CA ALA A 300 9.49 -6.21 16.05
C ALA A 300 8.96 -4.87 16.60
N PHE A 301 8.64 -3.93 15.73
CA PHE A 301 8.10 -2.63 16.11
C PHE A 301 6.72 -2.74 16.77
N ALA A 302 5.84 -3.62 16.27
CA ALA A 302 4.52 -3.87 16.85
C ALA A 302 4.63 -4.36 18.30
N LEU A 303 5.60 -5.26 18.59
CA LEU A 303 5.86 -5.73 19.94
C LEU A 303 6.37 -4.60 20.84
N ALA A 304 7.36 -3.84 20.40
CA ALA A 304 7.90 -2.70 21.15
C ALA A 304 6.79 -1.67 21.48
N LYS A 305 5.95 -1.33 20.51
CA LYS A 305 4.80 -0.44 20.66
C LYS A 305 3.77 -1.00 21.66
N ARG A 306 3.48 -2.31 21.62
CA ARG A 306 2.58 -3.00 22.55
C ARG A 306 3.10 -2.91 23.99
N ARG A 307 4.39 -3.18 24.21
CA ARG A 307 5.03 -3.11 25.52
C ARG A 307 5.04 -1.68 26.07
N TYR A 308 5.35 -0.69 25.26
CA TYR A 308 5.29 0.71 25.63
C TYR A 308 3.90 1.14 26.08
N LYS A 309 2.84 0.75 25.37
CA LYS A 309 1.45 1.02 25.78
C LYS A 309 1.11 0.36 27.10
N ARG A 310 1.54 -0.90 27.32
CA ARG A 310 1.33 -1.61 28.59
C ARG A 310 2.04 -0.94 29.77
N SER A 311 3.24 -0.43 29.59
CA SER A 311 3.98 0.28 30.64
C SER A 311 3.30 1.58 31.04
N LYS A 312 2.80 2.36 30.06
CA LYS A 312 2.06 3.60 30.34
C LYS A 312 0.69 3.39 31.01
N ALA A 313 0.04 2.26 30.77
CA ALA A 313 -1.25 1.95 31.39
C ALA A 313 -1.12 1.48 32.86
N ARG A 314 0.11 1.16 33.30
CA ARG A 314 0.40 0.70 34.68
C ARG A 314 1.00 1.78 35.60
N GLY A 315 1.40 2.90 35.05
CA GLY A 315 1.91 4.07 35.74
C GLY A 315 0.89 5.22 35.78
#